data_f3431ba8b22f706e54d934d8d13aba86
#
_entry.id   f3431ba8b22f706e54d934d8d13aba86
#
_cell.length_a   1.000
_cell.length_b   1.000
_cell.length_c   1.000
_cell.angle_alpha   90.00
_cell.angle_beta   90.00
_cell.angle_gamma   90.00
#
_symmetry.space_group_name_H-M   'P 1'
#
loop_
_entity.id
_entity.type
_entity.pdbx_description
1 polymer ?
#
loop_
_entity_poly.entity_id
_entity_poly.type
_entity_poly.pdbx_seq_one_letter_code
_entity_poly.pdbx_strand_id
1 'polypeptide(L)'
;MQEKKYGLFTTITMITGIVIGSGIFFKSDDILQYTNGNMLLGIAVFLIAAIAIIFGCLTIAQLAGRSDATGGVIGYAEEFVGRKAAGALGWFQVIFYFGTLVPVVAWVSGIYACQLFQIESTLDNQMMIGFVIMTLFFAMNMLSGAVGGYFQNASMIIKLIPLLLFAVIGMIYGKPGAVISHDIESIKSTGVSAGWLTAFAPIAFSYDGWIVAVSIGHKIKNSKRNLPIALIISPLVILACYILYFVGITSLLGTDTVMAQGNDSVFLAATQIFGHIGGKLILIFVIISVLGTLNGLILGFIQL
;
A
#
# COMPACT_ATOMS: atom_id res chain seq x y z
N MET A 1 -30.67 -7.43 -9.88
CA MET A 1 -29.83 -6.22 -9.67
C MET A 1 -29.00 -6.45 -8.41
N GLN A 2 -27.68 -6.45 -8.52
CA GLN A 2 -26.82 -6.54 -7.33
C GLN A 2 -26.97 -5.26 -6.49
N GLU A 3 -27.14 -5.42 -5.20
CA GLU A 3 -27.37 -4.32 -4.26
C GLU A 3 -26.12 -3.43 -4.16
N LYS A 4 -26.24 -2.15 -4.53
CA LYS A 4 -25.12 -1.18 -4.43
C LYS A 4 -24.85 -0.87 -2.97
N LYS A 5 -23.71 -1.36 -2.45
CA LYS A 5 -23.39 -1.38 -1.01
C LYS A 5 -22.44 -0.27 -0.57
N TYR A 6 -21.50 0.17 -1.43
CA TYR A 6 -20.37 1.02 -1.02
C TYR A 6 -20.61 2.49 -1.33
N GLY A 7 -20.52 3.36 -0.33
CA GLY A 7 -20.54 4.82 -0.51
C GLY A 7 -19.17 5.37 -0.90
N LEU A 8 -19.07 6.69 -1.13
CA LEU A 8 -17.82 7.37 -1.48
C LEU A 8 -16.71 7.13 -0.44
N PHE A 9 -17.02 7.32 0.85
CA PHE A 9 -16.04 7.11 1.92
C PHE A 9 -15.49 5.68 1.90
N THR A 10 -16.36 4.68 1.84
CA THR A 10 -15.95 3.27 1.75
C THR A 10 -15.10 3.00 0.50
N THR A 11 -15.42 3.64 -0.63
CA THR A 11 -14.63 3.48 -1.86
C THR A 11 -13.22 4.06 -1.68
N ILE A 12 -13.10 5.24 -1.08
CA ILE A 12 -11.79 5.86 -0.76
C ILE A 12 -11.00 4.97 0.20
N THR A 13 -11.63 4.49 1.29
CA THR A 13 -10.96 3.62 2.27
C THR A 13 -10.56 2.26 1.67
N MET A 14 -11.32 1.74 0.71
CA MET A 14 -10.95 0.52 -0.01
C MET A 14 -9.70 0.75 -0.87
N ILE A 15 -9.67 1.79 -1.70
CA ILE A 15 -8.50 2.11 -2.54
C ILE A 15 -7.28 2.34 -1.65
N THR A 16 -7.38 3.26 -0.70
CA THR A 16 -6.28 3.62 0.20
C THR A 16 -5.86 2.43 1.05
N GLY A 17 -6.82 1.62 1.51
CA GLY A 17 -6.56 0.46 2.34
C GLY A 17 -5.96 -0.74 1.60
N ILE A 18 -6.14 -0.87 0.28
CA ILE A 18 -5.44 -1.88 -0.52
C ILE A 18 -3.99 -1.43 -0.74
N VAL A 19 -3.78 -0.17 -1.10
CA VAL A 19 -2.46 0.39 -1.41
C VAL A 19 -1.59 0.52 -0.15
N ILE A 20 -2.11 1.12 0.93
CA ILE A 20 -1.36 1.21 2.18
C ILE A 20 -1.33 -0.19 2.82
N GLY A 21 -0.27 -0.92 2.54
CA GLY A 21 0.02 -2.25 3.11
C GLY A 21 1.24 -2.20 4.02
N SER A 22 1.95 -3.33 4.10
CA SER A 22 3.24 -3.41 4.78
C SER A 22 4.32 -2.62 4.05
N GLY A 23 4.18 -2.43 2.73
CA GLY A 23 5.22 -1.84 1.89
C GLY A 23 5.80 -0.53 2.41
N ILE A 24 4.96 0.38 2.88
CA ILE A 24 5.44 1.68 3.37
C ILE A 24 6.27 1.56 4.66
N PHE A 25 5.94 0.61 5.54
CA PHE A 25 6.67 0.43 6.80
C PHE A 25 8.10 -0.05 6.59
N PHE A 26 8.35 -0.78 5.49
CA PHE A 26 9.59 -1.51 5.22
C PHE A 26 10.30 -1.07 3.93
N LYS A 27 9.97 0.10 3.39
CA LYS A 27 10.60 0.62 2.16
C LYS A 27 11.38 1.90 2.36
N SER A 28 11.36 2.47 3.56
CA SER A 28 12.11 3.69 3.86
C SER A 28 13.61 3.49 3.73
N ASP A 29 14.12 2.33 4.15
CA ASP A 29 15.52 1.94 4.03
C ASP A 29 15.94 1.74 2.58
N ASP A 30 15.18 0.99 1.78
CA ASP A 30 15.43 0.80 0.34
C ASP A 30 15.53 2.16 -0.38
N ILE A 31 14.58 3.07 -0.10
CA ILE A 31 14.55 4.39 -0.70
C ILE A 31 15.80 5.19 -0.32
N LEU A 32 16.17 5.19 0.97
CA LEU A 32 17.36 5.88 1.44
C LEU A 32 18.65 5.27 0.88
N GLN A 33 18.74 3.95 0.75
CA GLN A 33 19.89 3.30 0.13
C GLN A 33 20.08 3.75 -1.32
N TYR A 34 19.01 3.78 -2.13
CA TYR A 34 19.06 4.23 -3.53
C TYR A 34 19.30 5.74 -3.67
N THR A 35 18.94 6.52 -2.65
CA THR A 35 19.15 7.98 -2.63
C THR A 35 20.41 8.39 -1.86
N ASN A 36 21.29 7.43 -1.48
CA ASN A 36 22.51 7.64 -0.69
C ASN A 36 22.23 8.39 0.63
N GLY A 37 21.17 8.00 1.34
CA GLY A 37 20.75 8.61 2.60
C GLY A 37 20.06 9.98 2.44
N ASN A 38 19.81 10.44 1.22
CA ASN A 38 19.18 11.74 0.97
C ASN A 38 17.66 11.66 1.04
N MET A 39 17.08 12.18 2.11
CA MET A 39 15.64 12.20 2.35
C MET A 39 14.88 13.06 1.32
N LEU A 40 15.46 14.19 0.87
CA LEU A 40 14.81 15.06 -0.12
C LEU A 40 14.66 14.36 -1.46
N LEU A 41 15.67 13.60 -1.91
CA LEU A 41 15.55 12.77 -3.10
C LEU A 41 14.51 11.67 -2.92
N GLY A 42 14.43 11.06 -1.74
CA GLY A 42 13.38 10.10 -1.41
C GLY A 42 11.98 10.71 -1.54
N ILE A 43 11.76 11.91 -1.00
CA ILE A 43 10.51 12.67 -1.15
C ILE A 43 10.21 12.93 -2.65
N ALA A 44 11.22 13.32 -3.42
CA ALA A 44 11.04 13.56 -4.87
C ALA A 44 10.60 12.29 -5.60
N VAL A 45 11.14 11.11 -5.24
CA VAL A 45 10.71 9.82 -5.83
C VAL A 45 9.25 9.52 -5.48
N PHE A 46 8.83 9.73 -4.22
CA PHE A 46 7.41 9.58 -3.83
C PHE A 46 6.49 10.49 -4.63
N LEU A 47 6.87 11.76 -4.80
CA LEU A 47 6.09 12.75 -5.57
C LEU A 47 5.96 12.34 -7.04
N ILE A 48 7.06 11.96 -7.70
CA ILE A 48 7.06 11.59 -9.12
C ILE A 48 6.25 10.31 -9.33
N ALA A 49 6.42 9.30 -8.47
CA ALA A 49 5.62 8.08 -8.52
C ALA A 49 4.12 8.36 -8.33
N ALA A 50 3.75 9.21 -7.37
CA ALA A 50 2.36 9.60 -7.16
C ALA A 50 1.76 10.33 -8.37
N ILE A 51 2.53 11.22 -9.02
CA ILE A 51 2.10 11.90 -10.25
C ILE A 51 1.78 10.88 -11.34
N ALA A 52 2.65 9.89 -11.56
CA ALA A 52 2.42 8.83 -12.54
C ALA A 52 1.14 8.02 -12.23
N ILE A 53 0.93 7.67 -10.96
CA ILE A 53 -0.28 6.96 -10.51
C ILE A 53 -1.53 7.83 -10.67
N ILE A 54 -1.47 9.13 -10.36
CA ILE A 54 -2.58 10.06 -10.54
C ILE A 54 -3.00 10.12 -12.02
N PHE A 55 -2.07 10.17 -12.96
CA PHE A 55 -2.41 10.10 -14.39
C PHE A 55 -3.10 8.79 -14.77
N GLY A 56 -2.63 7.66 -14.24
CA GLY A 56 -3.30 6.37 -14.40
C GLY A 56 -4.73 6.39 -13.83
N CYS A 57 -4.89 6.91 -12.61
CA CYS A 57 -6.20 7.05 -11.96
C CYS A 57 -7.15 7.97 -12.74
N LEU A 58 -6.66 9.09 -13.28
CA LEU A 58 -7.45 10.01 -14.10
C LEU A 58 -7.93 9.34 -15.39
N THR A 59 -7.07 8.56 -16.04
CA THR A 59 -7.44 7.78 -17.23
C THR A 59 -8.56 6.80 -16.92
N ILE A 60 -8.41 5.99 -15.87
CA ILE A 60 -9.43 5.03 -15.45
C ILE A 60 -10.69 5.74 -14.95
N ALA A 61 -10.57 6.87 -14.29
CA ALA A 61 -11.72 7.67 -13.86
C ALA A 61 -12.57 8.16 -15.04
N GLN A 62 -11.96 8.54 -16.16
CA GLN A 62 -12.66 8.90 -17.38
C GLN A 62 -13.40 7.71 -17.99
N LEU A 63 -12.78 6.53 -18.02
CA LEU A 63 -13.44 5.31 -18.49
C LEU A 63 -14.60 4.92 -17.58
N ALA A 64 -14.40 4.93 -16.27
CA ALA A 64 -15.41 4.62 -15.26
C ALA A 64 -16.62 5.59 -15.30
N GLY A 65 -16.39 6.86 -15.63
CA GLY A 65 -17.45 7.85 -15.78
C GLY A 65 -18.32 7.64 -17.02
N ARG A 66 -17.78 6.99 -18.06
CA ARG A 66 -18.45 6.80 -19.37
C ARG A 66 -19.02 5.39 -19.57
N SER A 67 -18.59 4.42 -18.78
CA SER A 67 -18.94 3.01 -18.93
C SER A 67 -19.86 2.53 -17.80
N ASP A 68 -20.76 1.63 -18.14
CA ASP A 68 -21.55 0.83 -17.20
C ASP A 68 -21.06 -0.63 -17.14
N ALA A 69 -19.90 -0.93 -17.79
CA ALA A 69 -19.35 -2.27 -17.84
C ALA A 69 -18.99 -2.78 -16.43
N THR A 70 -19.23 -4.06 -16.22
CA THR A 70 -18.80 -4.80 -15.02
C THR A 70 -17.46 -5.48 -15.29
N GLY A 71 -16.75 -5.93 -14.23
CA GLY A 71 -15.43 -6.57 -14.38
C GLY A 71 -14.26 -5.57 -14.45
N GLY A 72 -14.49 -4.32 -14.03
CA GLY A 72 -13.41 -3.33 -13.88
C GLY A 72 -12.70 -3.02 -15.19
N VAL A 73 -11.36 -3.07 -15.16
CA VAL A 73 -10.53 -2.74 -16.34
C VAL A 73 -10.75 -3.69 -17.50
N ILE A 74 -11.11 -4.95 -17.23
CA ILE A 74 -11.42 -5.94 -18.27
C ILE A 74 -12.68 -5.53 -19.04
N GLY A 75 -13.73 -5.11 -18.32
CA GLY A 75 -14.96 -4.60 -18.93
C GLY A 75 -14.72 -3.33 -19.75
N TYR A 76 -13.88 -2.42 -19.27
CA TYR A 76 -13.51 -1.22 -20.05
C TYR A 76 -12.68 -1.58 -21.28
N ALA A 77 -11.77 -2.55 -21.19
CA ALA A 77 -11.05 -3.02 -22.36
C ALA A 77 -11.97 -3.66 -23.40
N GLU A 78 -13.01 -4.39 -22.97
CA GLU A 78 -14.00 -4.98 -23.89
C GLU A 78 -14.81 -3.89 -24.61
N GLU A 79 -15.28 -2.89 -23.86
CA GLU A 79 -16.13 -1.82 -24.41
C GLU A 79 -15.37 -0.87 -25.35
N PHE A 80 -14.14 -0.44 -24.95
CA PHE A 80 -13.42 0.62 -25.67
C PHE A 80 -12.34 0.12 -26.64
N VAL A 81 -11.83 -1.12 -26.48
CA VAL A 81 -10.76 -1.68 -27.29
C VAL A 81 -11.21 -2.93 -28.06
N GLY A 82 -12.00 -3.78 -27.39
CA GLY A 82 -12.60 -4.96 -27.98
C GLY A 82 -12.28 -6.27 -27.25
N ARG A 83 -13.01 -7.32 -27.60
CA ARG A 83 -13.04 -8.60 -26.89
C ARG A 83 -11.67 -9.32 -26.80
N LYS A 84 -10.83 -9.19 -27.84
CA LYS A 84 -9.50 -9.83 -27.82
C LYS A 84 -8.58 -9.19 -26.76
N ALA A 85 -8.60 -7.85 -26.67
CA ALA A 85 -7.83 -7.11 -25.67
C ALA A 85 -8.34 -7.41 -24.25
N ALA A 86 -9.66 -7.44 -24.05
CA ALA A 86 -10.27 -7.82 -22.79
C ALA A 86 -9.89 -9.24 -22.35
N GLY A 87 -9.91 -10.20 -23.26
CA GLY A 87 -9.47 -11.57 -22.97
C GLY A 87 -8.00 -11.67 -22.55
N ALA A 88 -7.10 -10.99 -23.28
CA ALA A 88 -5.68 -10.95 -22.92
C ALA A 88 -5.46 -10.28 -21.55
N LEU A 89 -6.13 -9.16 -21.29
CA LEU A 89 -6.04 -8.46 -20.01
C LEU A 89 -6.63 -9.28 -18.87
N GLY A 90 -7.73 -9.99 -19.09
CA GLY A 90 -8.33 -10.90 -18.11
C GLY A 90 -7.38 -12.02 -17.70
N TRP A 91 -6.77 -12.69 -18.66
CA TRP A 91 -5.74 -13.70 -18.40
C TRP A 91 -4.54 -13.11 -17.64
N PHE A 92 -4.07 -11.94 -18.05
CA PHE A 92 -2.99 -11.25 -17.35
C PHE A 92 -3.36 -10.95 -15.89
N GLN A 93 -4.56 -10.42 -15.64
CA GLN A 93 -4.99 -10.10 -14.28
C GLN A 93 -5.13 -11.34 -13.40
N VAL A 94 -5.74 -12.41 -13.90
CA VAL A 94 -5.98 -13.61 -13.10
C VAL A 94 -4.66 -14.35 -12.81
N ILE A 95 -3.81 -14.58 -13.81
CA ILE A 95 -2.62 -15.40 -13.65
C ILE A 95 -1.43 -14.61 -13.11
N PHE A 96 -1.13 -13.45 -13.71
CA PHE A 96 0.09 -12.72 -13.38
C PHE A 96 -0.14 -11.69 -12.26
N TYR A 97 -1.21 -10.94 -12.28
CA TYR A 97 -1.42 -9.89 -11.29
C TYR A 97 -1.92 -10.47 -9.95
N PHE A 98 -3.13 -10.97 -9.88
CA PHE A 98 -3.67 -11.54 -8.64
C PHE A 98 -3.03 -12.86 -8.25
N GLY A 99 -2.70 -13.71 -9.23
CA GLY A 99 -2.04 -14.99 -9.00
C GLY A 99 -0.65 -14.87 -8.37
N THR A 100 0.01 -13.72 -8.49
CA THR A 100 1.29 -13.44 -7.83
C THR A 100 1.12 -12.58 -6.58
N LEU A 101 0.35 -11.50 -6.64
CA LEU A 101 0.23 -10.56 -5.52
C LEU A 101 -0.46 -11.16 -4.29
N VAL A 102 -1.54 -11.92 -4.48
CA VAL A 102 -2.28 -12.51 -3.36
C VAL A 102 -1.41 -13.49 -2.56
N PRO A 103 -0.71 -14.47 -3.18
CA PRO A 103 0.21 -15.36 -2.46
C PRO A 103 1.38 -14.63 -1.81
N VAL A 104 1.96 -13.62 -2.48
CA VAL A 104 3.08 -12.83 -1.92
C VAL A 104 2.63 -12.08 -0.66
N VAL A 105 1.48 -11.40 -0.69
CA VAL A 105 0.98 -10.68 0.50
C VAL A 105 0.56 -11.67 1.60
N ALA A 106 0.03 -12.84 1.23
CA ALA A 106 -0.26 -13.91 2.19
C ALA A 106 1.01 -14.44 2.86
N TRP A 107 2.08 -14.69 2.09
CA TRP A 107 3.38 -15.08 2.63
C TRP A 107 3.95 -14.03 3.57
N VAL A 108 3.90 -12.74 3.21
CA VAL A 108 4.31 -11.63 4.08
C VAL A 108 3.52 -11.64 5.40
N SER A 109 2.21 -11.95 5.37
CA SER A 109 1.43 -12.11 6.60
C SER A 109 1.92 -13.28 7.47
N GLY A 110 2.39 -14.35 6.84
CA GLY A 110 3.03 -15.50 7.51
C GLY A 110 4.34 -15.13 8.19
N ILE A 111 5.20 -14.31 7.54
CA ILE A 111 6.45 -13.80 8.13
C ILE A 111 6.16 -13.08 9.45
N TYR A 112 5.25 -12.10 9.43
CA TYR A 112 4.93 -11.33 10.63
C TYR A 112 4.18 -12.15 11.69
N ALA A 113 3.39 -13.14 11.29
CA ALA A 113 2.77 -14.06 12.23
C ALA A 113 3.83 -14.91 12.95
N CYS A 114 4.83 -15.46 12.24
CA CYS A 114 5.95 -16.16 12.85
C CYS A 114 6.67 -15.27 13.86
N GLN A 115 6.94 -14.02 13.50
CA GLN A 115 7.62 -13.06 14.38
C GLN A 115 6.78 -12.72 15.64
N LEU A 116 5.46 -12.50 15.47
CA LEU A 116 4.57 -12.16 16.59
C LEU A 116 4.41 -13.33 17.58
N PHE A 117 4.21 -14.55 17.06
CA PHE A 117 3.98 -15.74 17.87
C PHE A 117 5.27 -16.46 18.28
N GLN A 118 6.44 -15.90 17.92
CA GLN A 118 7.76 -16.48 18.19
C GLN A 118 7.91 -17.91 17.64
N ILE A 119 7.29 -18.18 16.51
CA ILE A 119 7.45 -19.42 15.73
C ILE A 119 8.73 -19.29 14.92
N GLU A 120 9.48 -20.39 14.78
CA GLU A 120 10.68 -20.41 13.94
C GLU A 120 10.34 -19.92 12.51
N SER A 121 11.04 -18.87 12.07
CA SER A 121 10.73 -18.18 10.81
C SER A 121 11.36 -18.89 9.60
N THR A 122 11.10 -20.19 9.47
CA THR A 122 11.46 -20.98 8.28
C THR A 122 10.53 -20.66 7.13
N LEU A 123 10.99 -20.85 5.90
CA LEU A 123 10.18 -20.62 4.70
C LEU A 123 8.88 -21.45 4.74
N ASP A 124 8.98 -22.71 5.20
CA ASP A 124 7.84 -23.63 5.31
C ASP A 124 6.77 -23.12 6.27
N ASN A 125 7.18 -22.67 7.47
CA ASN A 125 6.25 -22.11 8.45
C ASN A 125 5.58 -20.84 7.95
N GLN A 126 6.35 -19.95 7.34
CA GLN A 126 5.83 -18.70 6.74
C GLN A 126 4.81 -18.99 5.66
N MET A 127 5.13 -19.88 4.72
CA MET A 127 4.25 -20.26 3.62
C MET A 127 2.99 -20.99 4.11
N MET A 128 3.13 -21.90 5.06
CA MET A 128 2.00 -22.64 5.63
C MET A 128 1.02 -21.70 6.34
N ILE A 129 1.52 -20.82 7.21
CA ILE A 129 0.68 -19.84 7.91
C ILE A 129 0.04 -18.88 6.92
N GLY A 130 0.81 -18.36 5.95
CA GLY A 130 0.30 -17.51 4.89
C GLY A 130 -0.81 -18.18 4.07
N PHE A 131 -0.64 -19.44 3.71
CA PHE A 131 -1.64 -20.22 2.98
C PHE A 131 -2.95 -20.39 3.78
N VAL A 132 -2.84 -20.69 5.07
CA VAL A 132 -4.01 -20.79 5.96
C VAL A 132 -4.75 -19.46 6.04
N ILE A 133 -4.02 -18.36 6.26
CA ILE A 133 -4.58 -17.00 6.29
C ILE A 133 -5.29 -16.68 4.97
N MET A 134 -4.63 -16.92 3.84
CA MET A 134 -5.19 -16.68 2.50
C MET A 134 -6.50 -17.44 2.31
N THR A 135 -6.51 -18.72 2.66
CA THR A 135 -7.70 -19.59 2.54
C THR A 135 -8.86 -19.10 3.39
N LEU A 136 -8.58 -18.68 4.63
CA LEU A 136 -9.59 -18.10 5.52
C LEU A 136 -10.19 -16.81 4.96
N PHE A 137 -9.36 -15.92 4.39
CA PHE A 137 -9.83 -14.67 3.77
C PHE A 137 -10.63 -14.93 2.48
N PHE A 138 -10.24 -15.91 1.66
CA PHE A 138 -11.06 -16.34 0.53
C PHE A 138 -12.42 -16.85 1.00
N ALA A 139 -12.44 -17.76 1.96
CA ALA A 139 -13.68 -18.30 2.52
C ALA A 139 -14.58 -17.18 3.07
N MET A 140 -14.02 -16.27 3.88
CA MET A 140 -14.75 -15.13 4.45
C MET A 140 -15.39 -14.26 3.37
N ASN A 141 -14.64 -13.90 2.33
CA ASN A 141 -15.14 -13.01 1.28
C ASN A 141 -16.13 -13.69 0.33
N MET A 142 -15.99 -15.00 0.10
CA MET A 142 -16.96 -15.79 -0.67
C MET A 142 -18.28 -15.95 0.09
N LEU A 143 -18.22 -16.18 1.40
CA LEU A 143 -19.42 -16.33 2.24
C LEU A 143 -20.13 -14.99 2.47
N SER A 144 -19.39 -13.92 2.68
CA SER A 144 -19.96 -12.59 2.94
C SER A 144 -19.03 -11.46 2.54
N GLY A 145 -19.23 -10.93 1.35
CA GLY A 145 -18.52 -9.72 0.92
C GLY A 145 -18.79 -8.47 1.79
N ALA A 146 -19.87 -8.47 2.59
CA ALA A 146 -20.14 -7.39 3.53
C ALA A 146 -19.14 -7.43 4.70
N VAL A 147 -18.85 -8.61 5.24
CA VAL A 147 -17.84 -8.80 6.31
C VAL A 147 -16.47 -8.37 5.80
N GLY A 148 -16.08 -8.75 4.58
CA GLY A 148 -14.85 -8.29 3.95
C GLY A 148 -14.78 -6.76 3.82
N GLY A 149 -15.89 -6.10 3.48
CA GLY A 149 -15.97 -4.63 3.42
C GLY A 149 -15.83 -3.95 4.80
N TYR A 150 -16.45 -4.50 5.84
CA TYR A 150 -16.27 -4.00 7.21
C TYR A 150 -14.83 -4.17 7.71
N PHE A 151 -14.25 -5.35 7.46
CA PHE A 151 -12.84 -5.60 7.79
C PHE A 151 -11.92 -4.63 7.07
N GLN A 152 -12.17 -4.33 5.78
CA GLN A 152 -11.40 -3.37 5.00
C GLN A 152 -11.43 -1.97 5.62
N ASN A 153 -12.61 -1.48 6.02
CA ASN A 153 -12.74 -0.18 6.65
C ASN A 153 -12.03 -0.12 8.01
N ALA A 154 -12.20 -1.15 8.84
CA ALA A 154 -11.56 -1.23 10.14
C ALA A 154 -10.03 -1.29 10.03
N SER A 155 -9.50 -2.17 9.16
CA SER A 155 -8.07 -2.29 8.94
C SER A 155 -7.45 -1.01 8.40
N MET A 156 -8.18 -0.25 7.55
CA MET A 156 -7.71 1.04 7.05
C MET A 156 -7.52 2.07 8.17
N ILE A 157 -8.46 2.17 9.08
CA ILE A 157 -8.35 3.09 10.22
C ILE A 157 -7.17 2.68 11.11
N ILE A 158 -7.08 1.39 11.43
CA ILE A 158 -6.05 0.85 12.32
C ILE A 158 -4.64 1.06 11.75
N LYS A 159 -4.43 0.83 10.45
CA LYS A 159 -3.11 0.99 9.82
C LYS A 159 -2.65 2.45 9.70
N LEU A 160 -3.56 3.41 9.69
CA LEU A 160 -3.19 4.83 9.72
C LEU A 160 -2.61 5.26 11.07
N ILE A 161 -2.98 4.60 12.17
CA ILE A 161 -2.52 4.95 13.51
C ILE A 161 -0.99 4.97 13.59
N PRO A 162 -0.25 3.88 13.31
CA PRO A 162 1.20 3.90 13.41
C PRO A 162 1.85 4.85 12.38
N LEU A 163 1.31 4.97 11.18
CA LEU A 163 1.85 5.88 10.16
C LEU A 163 1.81 7.34 10.64
N LEU A 164 0.65 7.79 11.11
CA LEU A 164 0.49 9.15 11.62
C LEU A 164 1.21 9.35 12.94
N LEU A 165 1.28 8.33 13.80
CA LEU A 165 2.01 8.38 15.05
C LEU A 165 3.50 8.66 14.82
N PHE A 166 4.16 7.88 13.96
CA PHE A 166 5.57 8.10 13.62
C PHE A 166 5.79 9.42 12.88
N ALA A 167 4.84 9.83 12.03
CA ALA A 167 4.89 11.15 11.40
C ALA A 167 4.92 12.28 12.44
N VAL A 168 3.97 12.28 13.38
CA VAL A 168 3.85 13.31 14.41
C VAL A 168 5.05 13.28 15.37
N ILE A 169 5.40 12.11 15.90
CA ILE A 169 6.51 11.96 16.84
C ILE A 169 7.84 12.37 16.17
N GLY A 170 8.06 11.94 14.92
CA GLY A 170 9.27 12.28 14.19
C GLY A 170 9.37 13.77 13.85
N MET A 171 8.25 14.47 13.64
CA MET A 171 8.25 15.92 13.46
C MET A 171 8.51 16.67 14.76
N ILE A 172 8.03 16.16 15.90
CA ILE A 172 8.15 16.85 17.21
C ILE A 172 9.53 16.56 17.84
N TYR A 173 9.95 15.32 17.88
CA TYR A 173 11.17 14.87 18.57
C TYR A 173 12.36 14.65 17.65
N GLY A 174 12.12 14.44 16.36
CA GLY A 174 13.15 14.39 15.31
C GLY A 174 13.66 15.79 14.97
N LYS A 175 14.62 15.84 14.07
CA LYS A 175 15.22 17.10 13.59
C LYS A 175 15.08 17.21 12.07
N PRO A 176 13.86 17.28 11.50
CA PRO A 176 13.66 17.28 10.05
C PRO A 176 14.39 18.42 9.35
N GLY A 177 14.44 19.61 9.95
CA GLY A 177 15.17 20.75 9.41
C GLY A 177 16.67 20.52 9.28
N ALA A 178 17.31 19.83 10.23
CA ALA A 178 18.73 19.50 10.17
C ALA A 178 19.01 18.46 9.07
N VAL A 179 18.17 17.45 8.93
CA VAL A 179 18.28 16.44 7.86
C VAL A 179 18.14 17.11 6.48
N ILE A 180 17.12 17.97 6.29
CA ILE A 180 16.91 18.71 5.05
C ILE A 180 18.10 19.62 4.71
N SER A 181 18.66 20.33 5.69
CA SER A 181 19.82 21.19 5.47
C SER A 181 21.05 20.40 5.04
N HIS A 182 21.31 19.27 5.69
CA HIS A 182 22.37 18.34 5.32
C HIS A 182 22.18 17.78 3.90
N ASP A 183 20.96 17.40 3.54
CA ASP A 183 20.60 16.87 2.21
C ASP A 183 20.86 17.90 1.10
N ILE A 184 20.46 19.17 1.33
CA ILE A 184 20.69 20.26 0.39
C ILE A 184 22.20 20.48 0.17
N GLU A 185 23.01 20.42 1.25
CA GLU A 185 24.45 20.59 1.18
C GLU A 185 25.11 19.42 0.45
N SER A 186 24.66 18.20 0.71
CA SER A 186 25.10 16.98 0.02
C SER A 186 24.83 17.06 -1.49
N ILE A 187 23.63 17.48 -1.90
CA ILE A 187 23.27 17.65 -3.32
C ILE A 187 24.14 18.71 -3.98
N LYS A 188 24.45 19.80 -3.28
CA LYS A 188 25.30 20.87 -3.81
C LYS A 188 26.75 20.45 -4.00
N SER A 189 27.28 19.61 -3.10
CA SER A 189 28.68 19.18 -3.08
C SER A 189 28.96 18.00 -4.00
N THR A 190 28.09 17.00 -3.99
CA THR A 190 28.30 15.71 -4.70
C THR A 190 27.41 15.56 -5.95
N GLY A 191 26.40 16.43 -6.09
CA GLY A 191 25.40 16.29 -7.15
C GLY A 191 24.40 15.15 -6.88
N VAL A 192 23.51 14.91 -7.85
CA VAL A 192 22.53 13.83 -7.80
C VAL A 192 23.06 12.64 -8.58
N SER A 193 23.31 11.53 -7.91
CA SER A 193 23.72 10.28 -8.56
C SER A 193 22.51 9.68 -9.30
N ALA A 194 22.74 9.09 -10.50
CA ALA A 194 21.67 8.46 -11.27
C ALA A 194 21.02 7.25 -10.54
N GLY A 195 21.64 6.74 -9.49
CA GLY A 195 21.16 5.61 -8.68
C GLY A 195 19.76 5.84 -8.06
N TRP A 196 19.39 7.09 -7.79
CA TRP A 196 18.08 7.41 -7.22
C TRP A 196 16.88 6.95 -8.09
N LEU A 197 17.09 6.78 -9.41
CA LEU A 197 16.06 6.26 -10.30
C LEU A 197 15.68 4.81 -9.97
N THR A 198 16.57 4.02 -9.38
CA THR A 198 16.27 2.64 -8.96
C THR A 198 15.28 2.58 -7.81
N ALA A 199 15.15 3.66 -7.03
CA ALA A 199 14.15 3.79 -5.98
C ALA A 199 12.69 3.74 -6.49
N PHE A 200 12.46 3.96 -7.79
CA PHE A 200 11.12 3.87 -8.37
C PHE A 200 10.54 2.45 -8.30
N ALA A 201 11.34 1.39 -8.35
CA ALA A 201 10.86 0.02 -8.31
C ALA A 201 10.17 -0.33 -6.97
N PRO A 202 10.79 -0.16 -5.79
CA PRO A 202 10.14 -0.40 -4.50
C PRO A 202 8.97 0.55 -4.25
N ILE A 203 9.04 1.81 -4.73
CA ILE A 203 7.95 2.76 -4.58
C ILE A 203 6.77 2.42 -5.48
N ALA A 204 6.99 2.01 -6.71
CA ALA A 204 5.92 1.56 -7.61
C ALA A 204 5.11 0.42 -6.97
N PHE A 205 5.77 -0.55 -6.34
CA PHE A 205 5.12 -1.61 -5.58
C PHE A 205 4.33 -1.05 -4.38
N SER A 206 4.85 -0.04 -3.68
CA SER A 206 4.16 0.57 -2.53
C SER A 206 2.88 1.33 -2.91
N TYR A 207 2.78 1.77 -4.17
CA TYR A 207 1.57 2.42 -4.70
C TYR A 207 0.63 1.46 -5.43
N ASP A 208 0.99 0.18 -5.59
CA ASP A 208 0.16 -0.78 -6.31
C ASP A 208 -1.14 -1.13 -5.56
N GLY A 209 -2.14 -1.62 -6.29
CA GLY A 209 -3.43 -2.04 -5.74
C GLY A 209 -4.60 -1.06 -5.96
N TRP A 210 -4.35 0.20 -6.35
CA TRP A 210 -5.43 1.18 -6.58
C TRP A 210 -6.43 0.75 -7.67
N ILE A 211 -5.93 0.03 -8.67
CA ILE A 211 -6.73 -0.46 -9.81
C ILE A 211 -7.72 -1.56 -9.40
N VAL A 212 -7.46 -2.27 -8.29
CA VAL A 212 -8.30 -3.35 -7.78
C VAL A 212 -9.70 -2.85 -7.44
N ALA A 213 -9.83 -1.62 -6.93
CA ALA A 213 -11.12 -1.04 -6.58
C ALA A 213 -12.04 -0.82 -7.80
N VAL A 214 -11.49 -0.79 -9.01
CA VAL A 214 -12.26 -0.67 -10.24
C VAL A 214 -13.10 -1.92 -10.49
N SER A 215 -12.61 -3.11 -10.11
CA SER A 215 -13.32 -4.38 -10.24
C SER A 215 -14.61 -4.43 -9.42
N ILE A 216 -14.67 -3.70 -8.30
CA ILE A 216 -15.87 -3.58 -7.45
C ILE A 216 -16.76 -2.39 -7.82
N GLY A 217 -16.48 -1.70 -8.92
CA GLY A 217 -17.19 -0.50 -9.36
C GLY A 217 -18.72 -0.69 -9.43
N HIS A 218 -19.20 -1.87 -9.85
CA HIS A 218 -20.61 -2.22 -9.93
C HIS A 218 -21.32 -2.25 -8.57
N LYS A 219 -20.59 -2.42 -7.44
CA LYS A 219 -21.13 -2.39 -6.07
C LYS A 219 -21.12 -0.99 -5.45
N ILE A 220 -20.55 -0.01 -6.12
CA ILE A 220 -20.44 1.37 -5.62
C ILE A 220 -21.75 2.12 -5.91
N LYS A 221 -22.27 2.80 -4.88
CA LYS A 221 -23.42 3.71 -5.03
C LYS A 221 -22.99 4.91 -5.90
N ASN A 222 -23.80 5.28 -6.89
CA ASN A 222 -23.48 6.34 -7.84
C ASN A 222 -22.06 6.19 -8.44
N SER A 223 -21.76 5.00 -8.96
CA SER A 223 -20.43 4.58 -9.41
C SER A 223 -19.78 5.60 -10.36
N LYS A 224 -20.53 6.10 -11.36
CA LYS A 224 -20.04 7.11 -12.33
C LYS A 224 -19.53 8.42 -11.70
N ARG A 225 -19.92 8.72 -10.45
CA ARG A 225 -19.45 9.88 -9.70
C ARG A 225 -18.44 9.48 -8.62
N ASN A 226 -18.79 8.48 -7.81
CA ASN A 226 -18.02 8.17 -6.60
C ASN A 226 -16.71 7.46 -6.90
N LEU A 227 -16.66 6.58 -7.91
CA LEU A 227 -15.42 5.90 -8.29
C LEU A 227 -14.37 6.86 -8.88
N PRO A 228 -14.69 7.75 -9.84
CA PRO A 228 -13.76 8.77 -10.29
C PRO A 228 -13.22 9.67 -9.16
N ILE A 229 -14.11 10.14 -8.27
CA ILE A 229 -13.70 10.99 -7.15
C ILE A 229 -12.75 10.20 -6.21
N ALA A 230 -13.06 8.95 -5.91
CA ALA A 230 -12.22 8.11 -5.06
C ALA A 230 -10.86 7.84 -5.69
N LEU A 231 -10.79 7.59 -7.00
CA LEU A 231 -9.55 7.37 -7.75
C LEU A 231 -8.64 8.62 -7.78
N ILE A 232 -9.21 9.83 -7.66
CA ILE A 232 -8.44 11.07 -7.60
C ILE A 232 -7.98 11.37 -6.16
N ILE A 233 -8.87 11.22 -5.19
CA ILE A 233 -8.57 11.57 -3.79
C ILE A 233 -7.61 10.56 -3.15
N SER A 234 -7.79 9.27 -3.41
CA SER A 234 -7.00 8.23 -2.73
C SER A 234 -5.49 8.35 -2.95
N PRO A 235 -4.95 8.54 -4.17
CA PRO A 235 -3.52 8.72 -4.37
C PRO A 235 -2.93 9.93 -3.65
N LEU A 236 -3.71 11.01 -3.51
CA LEU A 236 -3.27 12.21 -2.78
C LEU A 236 -3.18 11.93 -1.26
N VAL A 237 -4.16 11.21 -0.71
CA VAL A 237 -4.14 10.79 0.70
C VAL A 237 -2.96 9.84 0.94
N ILE A 238 -2.72 8.87 0.05
CA ILE A 238 -1.61 7.93 0.13
C ILE A 238 -0.28 8.67 0.10
N LEU A 239 -0.10 9.60 -0.85
CA LEU A 239 1.10 10.42 -0.98
C LEU A 239 1.38 11.19 0.32
N ALA A 240 0.37 11.86 0.86
CA ALA A 240 0.51 12.63 2.10
C ALA A 240 0.92 11.71 3.27
N CYS A 241 0.27 10.56 3.43
CA CYS A 241 0.62 9.59 4.47
C CYS A 241 2.06 9.07 4.31
N TYR A 242 2.48 8.76 3.07
CA TYR A 242 3.80 8.19 2.80
C TYR A 242 4.91 9.21 3.05
N ILE A 243 4.76 10.44 2.58
CA ILE A 243 5.75 11.49 2.83
C ILE A 243 5.85 11.80 4.33
N LEU A 244 4.71 11.97 5.00
CA LEU A 244 4.68 12.28 6.42
C LEU A 244 5.34 11.17 7.26
N TYR A 245 5.05 9.91 6.95
CA TYR A 245 5.66 8.77 7.61
C TYR A 245 7.18 8.70 7.33
N PHE A 246 7.58 8.80 6.06
CA PHE A 246 8.99 8.73 5.64
C PHE A 246 9.84 9.83 6.29
N VAL A 247 9.35 11.07 6.26
CA VAL A 247 10.02 12.20 6.94
C VAL A 247 10.05 11.96 8.46
N GLY A 248 8.95 11.47 9.03
CA GLY A 248 8.85 11.20 10.47
C GLY A 248 9.87 10.16 10.94
N ILE A 249 9.89 8.98 10.33
CA ILE A 249 10.79 7.89 10.73
C ILE A 249 12.27 8.25 10.49
N THR A 250 12.55 8.90 9.36
CA THR A 250 13.93 9.32 9.01
C THR A 250 14.43 10.43 9.94
N SER A 251 13.58 11.39 10.28
CA SER A 251 13.95 12.46 11.22
C SER A 251 14.13 11.98 12.65
N LEU A 252 13.40 10.92 13.04
CA LEU A 252 13.44 10.35 14.37
C LEU A 252 14.72 9.51 14.62
N LEU A 253 15.02 8.61 13.68
CA LEU A 253 16.13 7.66 13.81
C LEU A 253 17.43 8.14 13.17
N GLY A 254 17.35 9.07 12.21
CA GLY A 254 18.43 9.42 11.30
C GLY A 254 18.53 8.47 10.09
N THR A 255 18.99 9.01 8.96
CA THR A 255 19.10 8.28 7.67
C THR A 255 19.96 7.03 7.79
N ASP A 256 21.14 7.14 8.42
CA ASP A 256 22.08 6.03 8.56
C ASP A 256 21.51 4.89 9.39
N THR A 257 20.79 5.21 10.47
CA THR A 257 20.13 4.19 11.31
C THR A 257 19.03 3.48 10.54
N VAL A 258 18.20 4.20 9.79
CA VAL A 258 17.13 3.60 8.98
C VAL A 258 17.72 2.65 7.93
N MET A 259 18.78 3.06 7.22
CA MET A 259 19.48 2.22 6.25
C MET A 259 20.13 0.98 6.88
N ALA A 260 20.76 1.14 8.05
CA ALA A 260 21.43 0.05 8.74
C ALA A 260 20.47 -0.98 9.35
N GLN A 261 19.33 -0.53 9.87
CA GLN A 261 18.31 -1.40 10.49
C GLN A 261 17.37 -2.03 9.47
N GLY A 262 17.26 -1.44 8.28
CA GLY A 262 16.39 -1.96 7.24
C GLY A 262 14.94 -2.10 7.73
N ASN A 263 14.38 -3.27 7.51
CA ASN A 263 13.00 -3.59 7.89
C ASN A 263 12.72 -3.47 9.41
N ASP A 264 13.75 -3.53 10.26
CA ASP A 264 13.57 -3.44 11.72
C ASP A 264 13.53 -1.99 12.23
N SER A 265 13.72 -1.00 11.37
CA SER A 265 13.72 0.42 11.73
C SER A 265 12.44 0.86 12.44
N VAL A 266 11.27 0.38 11.98
CA VAL A 266 9.97 0.68 12.61
C VAL A 266 9.85 0.08 13.99
N PHE A 267 10.31 -1.16 14.16
CA PHE A 267 10.34 -1.85 15.43
C PHE A 267 11.28 -1.16 16.42
N LEU A 268 12.45 -0.75 15.94
CA LEU A 268 13.44 0.03 16.74
C LEU A 268 12.83 1.35 17.21
N ALA A 269 12.22 2.13 16.30
CA ALA A 269 11.56 3.39 16.63
C ALA A 269 10.46 3.20 17.69
N ALA A 270 9.62 2.19 17.52
CA ALA A 270 8.57 1.87 18.48
C ALA A 270 9.13 1.47 19.85
N THR A 271 10.21 0.70 19.86
CA THR A 271 10.88 0.26 21.09
C THR A 271 11.56 1.42 21.81
N GLN A 272 12.18 2.35 21.09
CA GLN A 272 12.79 3.54 21.67
C GLN A 272 11.75 4.48 22.32
N ILE A 273 10.57 4.62 21.71
CA ILE A 273 9.54 5.53 22.21
C ILE A 273 8.70 4.90 23.32
N PHE A 274 8.30 3.63 23.16
CA PHE A 274 7.29 2.98 23.99
C PHE A 274 7.83 1.77 24.77
N GLY A 275 9.15 1.52 24.71
CA GLY A 275 9.77 0.35 25.29
C GLY A 275 9.40 -0.96 24.57
N HIS A 276 9.69 -2.09 25.19
CA HIS A 276 9.49 -3.43 24.59
C HIS A 276 8.02 -3.73 24.20
N ILE A 277 7.07 -3.15 24.93
CA ILE A 277 5.64 -3.28 24.60
C ILE A 277 5.32 -2.59 23.26
N GLY A 278 5.94 -1.44 23.00
CA GLY A 278 5.77 -0.70 21.75
C GLY A 278 6.19 -1.50 20.51
N GLY A 279 7.31 -2.22 20.59
CA GLY A 279 7.74 -3.10 19.52
C GLY A 279 6.72 -4.22 19.20
N LYS A 280 6.12 -4.85 20.23
CA LYS A 280 5.06 -5.85 20.01
C LYS A 280 3.78 -5.26 19.43
N LEU A 281 3.39 -4.06 19.89
CA LEU A 281 2.20 -3.38 19.37
C LEU A 281 2.35 -3.02 17.90
N ILE A 282 3.53 -2.55 17.48
CA ILE A 282 3.74 -2.21 16.07
C ILE A 282 3.63 -3.45 15.16
N LEU A 283 4.10 -4.62 15.59
CA LEU A 283 3.92 -5.85 14.83
C LEU A 283 2.43 -6.19 14.62
N ILE A 284 1.60 -6.00 15.65
CA ILE A 284 0.15 -6.23 15.53
C ILE A 284 -0.46 -5.27 14.50
N PHE A 285 -0.09 -3.97 14.53
CA PHE A 285 -0.55 -3.00 13.54
C PHE A 285 -0.11 -3.35 12.12
N VAL A 286 1.14 -3.79 11.96
CA VAL A 286 1.68 -4.21 10.66
C VAL A 286 0.94 -5.44 10.14
N ILE A 287 0.69 -6.45 10.97
CA ILE A 287 -0.09 -7.64 10.57
C ILE A 287 -1.49 -7.22 10.12
N ILE A 288 -2.19 -6.38 10.89
CA ILE A 288 -3.52 -5.89 10.50
C ILE A 288 -3.45 -5.11 9.18
N SER A 289 -2.37 -4.37 8.94
CA SER A 289 -2.13 -3.66 7.68
C SER A 289 -1.99 -4.62 6.51
N VAL A 290 -1.17 -5.67 6.65
CA VAL A 290 -0.98 -6.71 5.62
C VAL A 290 -2.27 -7.46 5.35
N LEU A 291 -2.99 -7.87 6.40
CA LEU A 291 -4.28 -8.56 6.29
C LEU A 291 -5.33 -7.69 5.60
N GLY A 292 -5.33 -6.37 5.83
CA GLY A 292 -6.19 -5.42 5.13
C GLY A 292 -5.89 -5.36 3.63
N THR A 293 -4.61 -5.37 3.25
CA THR A 293 -4.21 -5.43 1.83
C THR A 293 -4.60 -6.75 1.20
N LEU A 294 -4.33 -7.87 1.87
CA LEU A 294 -4.72 -9.21 1.42
C LEU A 294 -6.24 -9.30 1.19
N ASN A 295 -7.02 -8.82 2.15
CA ASN A 295 -8.47 -8.79 2.06
C ASN A 295 -8.95 -7.97 0.84
N GLY A 296 -8.39 -6.80 0.61
CA GLY A 296 -8.73 -5.95 -0.52
C GLY A 296 -8.40 -6.58 -1.87
N LEU A 297 -7.23 -7.21 -1.99
CA LEU A 297 -6.83 -7.96 -3.19
C LEU A 297 -7.81 -9.12 -3.46
N ILE A 298 -8.14 -9.91 -2.45
CA ILE A 298 -9.09 -11.03 -2.57
C ILE A 298 -10.48 -10.52 -2.94
N LEU A 299 -10.97 -9.44 -2.32
CA LEU A 299 -12.24 -8.81 -2.68
C LEU A 299 -12.29 -8.40 -4.15
N GLY A 300 -11.21 -7.79 -4.66
CA GLY A 300 -11.09 -7.43 -6.06
C GLY A 300 -11.03 -8.64 -6.98
N PHE A 301 -10.24 -9.65 -6.61
CA PHE A 301 -10.07 -10.88 -7.39
C PHE A 301 -11.38 -11.66 -7.58
N ILE A 302 -12.17 -11.81 -6.53
CA ILE A 302 -13.47 -12.52 -6.59
C ILE A 302 -14.49 -11.78 -7.48
N GLN A 303 -14.26 -10.50 -7.80
CA GLN A 303 -15.19 -9.68 -8.60
C GLN A 303 -14.79 -9.54 -10.07
N LEU A 304 -13.69 -10.13 -10.49
CA LEU A 304 -13.31 -10.27 -11.91
C LEU A 304 -14.15 -11.33 -12.59
#